data_b07e0906b44f9bf0dccc7b0a14318afd
#
_entry.id   b07e0906b44f9bf0dccc7b0a14318afd
#
_cell.length_a   1.000
_cell.length_b   1.000
_cell.length_c   1.000
_cell.angle_alpha   90.00
_cell.angle_beta   90.00
_cell.angle_gamma   90.00
#
_symmetry.space_group_name_H-M   'P 1'
#
loop_
_entity.id
_entity.type
_entity.pdbx_description
1 polymer ?
#
loop_
_entity_poly.entity_id
_entity_poly.type
_entity_poly.pdbx_seq_one_letter_code
_entity_poly.pdbx_strand_id
1 'polypeptide(L)'
;MGKTASASGLKLNYKRTFLIGFAFFGILLLWQVYDSWCPTFLTDIFARRMYGLSSAELKAADPDKILNVQWIVGIIIACDNLAALILLPIFGNLSDRTRTPIGKRMPFILAGTFVSAVAFPFIPLFFHYNNIVGMVAMMAIVLMFMMMYRNPAVALMPDITPKPLRARANGIINIMGYLGGAFATVLGIFLVLSSYINSPDSARNLWTIELPFIIASVLMVISALVLFFTIRENDIAVEMADDMAKGEALAAVETPVDDDGPMSPANRRMLLAILGAEFLWFMSDNALGTYIGNYVIYYLNSVSSATMILTILGGLCSVIGFATAGAIADRIGRKWTISCGLGCTFVGLVVMCFAAPTGAVTGAHGEFAFPKLLFVVWAIKGFGMALVHNCSFPMVVELCSSKKIGKFTGFYYTASMSAQTITPVLLGLVLNATMAWRTLPVYAAILTALSFTVFTVLVKNIKACKLENVKGLEALGGDD
;
A
#
# COMPACT_ATOMS: atom_id res chain seq x y z
N MET A 1 -13.86 19.09 -20.83
CA MET A 1 -12.80 18.51 -21.65
C MET A 1 -12.09 19.59 -22.46
N GLY A 2 -10.81 19.84 -22.25
CA GLY A 2 -9.91 20.20 -23.33
C GLY A 2 -9.66 21.66 -23.68
N LYS A 3 -9.74 22.64 -22.78
CA LYS A 3 -9.32 24.02 -23.14
C LYS A 3 -8.10 24.58 -22.40
N THR A 4 -7.74 24.08 -21.24
CA THR A 4 -6.57 24.58 -20.47
C THR A 4 -5.22 23.98 -20.91
N ALA A 5 -5.18 22.75 -21.39
CA ALA A 5 -3.95 22.14 -21.91
C ALA A 5 -3.54 22.65 -23.29
N SER A 6 -4.45 23.28 -24.03
CA SER A 6 -4.19 23.83 -25.37
C SER A 6 -3.49 25.21 -25.36
N ALA A 7 -3.54 25.93 -24.23
CA ALA A 7 -2.94 27.27 -24.16
C ALA A 7 -1.42 27.23 -23.87
N SER A 8 -0.88 26.17 -23.29
CA SER A 8 0.55 26.05 -22.95
C SER A 8 1.41 25.39 -24.03
N GLY A 9 0.81 24.76 -25.04
CA GLY A 9 1.53 23.98 -26.06
C GLY A 9 2.15 22.67 -25.55
N LEU A 10 2.11 22.38 -24.23
CA LEU A 10 2.67 21.19 -23.63
C LEU A 10 1.78 19.96 -23.87
N LYS A 11 2.36 18.84 -24.30
CA LYS A 11 1.64 17.59 -24.55
C LYS A 11 2.27 16.44 -23.80
N LEU A 12 1.43 15.64 -23.10
CA LEU A 12 1.90 14.42 -22.46
C LEU A 12 2.17 13.34 -23.50
N ASN A 13 3.36 12.73 -23.42
CA ASN A 13 3.67 11.54 -24.21
C ASN A 13 3.15 10.30 -23.49
N TYR A 14 1.91 9.91 -23.81
CA TYR A 14 1.23 8.76 -23.17
C TYR A 14 2.01 7.45 -23.31
N LYS A 15 2.66 7.20 -24.47
CA LYS A 15 3.46 5.99 -24.70
C LYS A 15 4.65 5.94 -23.74
N ARG A 16 5.38 7.04 -23.61
CA ARG A 16 6.52 7.16 -22.68
C ARG A 16 6.07 6.96 -21.24
N THR A 17 5.00 7.63 -20.83
CA THR A 17 4.44 7.52 -19.47
C THR A 17 3.99 6.10 -19.16
N PHE A 18 3.34 5.43 -20.10
CA PHE A 18 2.95 4.02 -19.94
C PHE A 18 4.16 3.10 -19.77
N LEU A 19 5.24 3.32 -20.52
CA LEU A 19 6.48 2.55 -20.39
C LEU A 19 7.18 2.76 -19.06
N ILE A 20 7.15 3.99 -18.49
CA ILE A 20 7.62 4.25 -17.13
C ILE A 20 6.79 3.48 -16.10
N GLY A 21 5.50 3.30 -16.36
CA GLY A 21 4.59 2.53 -15.53
C GLY A 21 5.01 1.07 -15.28
N PHE A 22 5.88 0.47 -16.13
CA PHE A 22 6.43 -0.86 -15.87
C PHE A 22 7.29 -0.91 -14.59
N ALA A 23 7.94 0.19 -14.21
CA ALA A 23 8.61 0.26 -12.92
C ALA A 23 7.62 0.06 -11.76
N PHE A 24 6.47 0.74 -11.83
CA PHE A 24 5.40 0.63 -10.82
C PHE A 24 4.72 -0.74 -10.83
N PHE A 25 4.54 -1.32 -12.01
CA PHE A 25 4.05 -2.70 -12.14
C PHE A 25 4.93 -3.68 -11.35
N GLY A 26 6.25 -3.62 -11.54
CA GLY A 26 7.20 -4.48 -10.83
C GLY A 26 7.20 -4.26 -9.32
N ILE A 27 7.11 -2.98 -8.86
CA ILE A 27 7.04 -2.62 -7.44
C ILE A 27 5.81 -3.25 -6.78
N LEU A 28 4.62 -2.98 -7.28
CA LEU A 28 3.38 -3.42 -6.65
C LEU A 28 3.15 -4.93 -6.82
N LEU A 29 3.69 -5.53 -7.87
CA LEU A 29 3.70 -6.99 -8.03
C LEU A 29 4.48 -7.67 -6.89
N LEU A 30 5.71 -7.21 -6.60
CA LEU A 30 6.53 -7.78 -5.53
C LEU A 30 5.87 -7.55 -4.17
N TRP A 31 5.45 -6.31 -3.88
CA TRP A 31 4.82 -5.99 -2.60
C TRP A 31 3.59 -6.84 -2.34
N GLN A 32 2.72 -7.01 -3.33
CA GLN A 32 1.51 -7.81 -3.18
C GLN A 32 1.81 -9.28 -2.89
N VAL A 33 2.83 -9.88 -3.53
CA VAL A 33 3.26 -11.25 -3.22
C VAL A 33 3.87 -11.29 -1.82
N TYR A 34 4.78 -10.38 -1.49
CA TYR A 34 5.42 -10.32 -0.18
C TYR A 34 4.39 -10.21 0.96
N ASP A 35 3.50 -9.23 0.90
CA ASP A 35 2.50 -8.98 1.94
C ASP A 35 1.48 -10.11 2.08
N SER A 36 1.20 -10.84 0.99
CA SER A 36 0.21 -11.91 1.02
C SER A 36 0.76 -13.24 1.56
N TRP A 37 2.05 -13.53 1.40
CA TRP A 37 2.65 -14.81 1.79
C TRP A 37 3.54 -14.73 3.03
N CYS A 38 4.37 -13.69 3.15
CA CYS A 38 5.37 -13.63 4.21
C CYS A 38 4.79 -13.64 5.64
N PRO A 39 3.67 -12.96 5.97
CA PRO A 39 3.11 -13.03 7.32
C PRO A 39 2.71 -14.45 7.73
N THR A 40 2.20 -15.24 6.78
CA THR A 40 1.82 -16.65 7.03
C THR A 40 3.04 -17.54 7.13
N PHE A 41 4.08 -17.33 6.29
CA PHE A 41 5.35 -18.04 6.41
C PHE A 41 6.01 -17.80 7.78
N LEU A 42 6.05 -16.55 8.22
CA LEU A 42 6.58 -16.19 9.54
C LEU A 42 5.79 -16.88 10.64
N THR A 43 4.46 -16.90 10.54
CA THR A 43 3.61 -17.58 11.53
C THR A 43 3.93 -19.08 11.62
N ASP A 44 4.02 -19.77 10.47
CA ASP A 44 4.30 -21.22 10.46
C ASP A 44 5.72 -21.55 10.95
N ILE A 45 6.73 -20.83 10.48
CA ILE A 45 8.13 -21.10 10.82
C ILE A 45 8.42 -20.83 12.31
N PHE A 46 7.81 -19.78 12.90
CA PHE A 46 7.94 -19.50 14.31
C PHE A 46 7.12 -20.46 15.17
N ALA A 47 5.95 -20.92 14.70
CA ALA A 47 5.18 -21.98 15.35
C ALA A 47 6.01 -23.27 15.46
N ARG A 48 6.64 -23.70 14.36
CA ARG A 48 7.57 -24.85 14.36
C ARG A 48 8.73 -24.66 15.33
N ARG A 49 9.30 -23.44 15.39
CA ARG A 49 10.44 -23.16 16.28
C ARG A 49 10.06 -23.16 17.75
N MET A 50 8.89 -22.62 18.12
CA MET A 50 8.46 -22.46 19.51
C MET A 50 7.83 -23.72 20.08
N TYR A 51 7.08 -24.48 19.26
CA TYR A 51 6.26 -25.58 19.71
C TYR A 51 6.64 -26.93 19.08
N GLY A 52 7.56 -26.95 18.11
CA GLY A 52 7.92 -28.18 17.37
C GLY A 52 6.85 -28.70 16.42
N LEU A 53 5.76 -27.94 16.23
CA LEU A 53 4.61 -28.27 15.40
C LEU A 53 4.44 -27.28 14.27
N SER A 54 4.02 -27.74 13.10
CA SER A 54 3.58 -26.82 12.04
C SER A 54 2.36 -26.02 12.48
N SER A 55 2.09 -24.90 11.83
CA SER A 55 0.92 -24.09 12.16
C SER A 55 -0.40 -24.86 11.99
N ALA A 56 -0.46 -25.81 11.03
CA ALA A 56 -1.62 -26.68 10.85
C ALA A 56 -1.80 -27.65 12.00
N GLU A 57 -0.72 -28.33 12.45
CA GLU A 57 -0.73 -29.25 13.60
C GLU A 57 -1.04 -28.49 14.89
N LEU A 58 -0.43 -27.31 15.07
CA LEU A 58 -0.67 -26.47 16.23
C LEU A 58 -2.13 -25.97 16.27
N LYS A 59 -2.69 -25.60 15.12
CA LYS A 59 -4.10 -25.23 14.97
C LYS A 59 -5.05 -26.39 15.37
N ALA A 60 -4.71 -27.61 14.99
CA ALA A 60 -5.51 -28.79 15.35
C ALA A 60 -5.41 -29.13 16.83
N ALA A 61 -4.22 -28.96 17.44
CA ALA A 61 -3.98 -29.30 18.85
C ALA A 61 -4.43 -28.19 19.82
N ASP A 62 -4.08 -26.94 19.52
CA ASP A 62 -4.35 -25.76 20.36
C ASP A 62 -4.28 -24.48 19.48
N PRO A 63 -5.39 -24.05 18.87
CA PRO A 63 -5.41 -22.92 17.93
C PRO A 63 -5.00 -21.60 18.56
N ASP A 64 -5.14 -21.45 19.88
CA ASP A 64 -4.81 -20.21 20.58
C ASP A 64 -3.29 -20.00 20.66
N LYS A 65 -2.49 -21.05 20.63
CA LYS A 65 -1.01 -20.94 20.61
C LYS A 65 -0.45 -20.27 19.36
N ILE A 66 -1.18 -20.26 18.25
CA ILE A 66 -0.80 -19.50 17.05
C ILE A 66 -0.76 -18.00 17.33
N LEU A 67 -1.60 -17.52 18.23
CA LEU A 67 -1.63 -16.11 18.64
C LEU A 67 -0.36 -15.68 19.40
N ASN A 68 0.27 -16.61 20.12
CA ASN A 68 1.53 -16.38 20.81
C ASN A 68 2.71 -16.05 19.87
N VAL A 69 2.59 -16.38 18.60
CA VAL A 69 3.64 -16.12 17.58
C VAL A 69 3.46 -14.74 16.94
N GLN A 70 2.26 -14.17 16.98
CA GLN A 70 1.93 -12.96 16.19
C GLN A 70 2.73 -11.72 16.59
N TRP A 71 3.19 -11.59 17.83
CA TRP A 71 4.02 -10.47 18.25
C TRP A 71 5.39 -10.46 17.54
N ILE A 72 6.00 -11.65 17.33
CA ILE A 72 7.28 -11.76 16.59
C ILE A 72 7.06 -11.42 15.12
N VAL A 73 5.99 -11.97 14.54
CA VAL A 73 5.58 -11.64 13.16
C VAL A 73 5.40 -10.13 13.01
N GLY A 74 4.69 -9.50 13.96
CA GLY A 74 4.47 -8.05 13.98
C GLY A 74 5.77 -7.24 14.05
N ILE A 75 6.74 -7.64 14.87
CA ILE A 75 8.05 -6.99 14.95
C ILE A 75 8.80 -7.07 13.62
N ILE A 76 8.85 -8.23 12.97
CA ILE A 76 9.57 -8.39 11.70
C ILE A 76 8.95 -7.50 10.63
N ILE A 77 7.61 -7.50 10.49
CA ILE A 77 6.90 -6.65 9.53
C ILE A 77 7.09 -5.15 9.85
N ALA A 78 7.13 -4.79 11.14
CA ALA A 78 7.40 -3.41 11.52
C ALA A 78 8.83 -2.96 11.17
N CYS A 79 9.82 -3.86 11.25
CA CYS A 79 11.17 -3.58 10.81
C CYS A 79 11.24 -3.25 9.32
N ASP A 80 10.38 -3.86 8.49
CA ASP A 80 10.27 -3.57 7.07
C ASP A 80 9.84 -2.13 6.82
N ASN A 81 8.78 -1.68 7.51
CA ASN A 81 8.28 -0.31 7.42
C ASN A 81 9.29 0.71 7.99
N LEU A 82 9.96 0.36 9.08
CA LEU A 82 11.01 1.21 9.66
C LEU A 82 12.20 1.35 8.72
N ALA A 83 12.63 0.25 8.09
CA ALA A 83 13.69 0.26 7.09
C ALA A 83 13.31 1.15 5.89
N ALA A 84 12.06 1.07 5.43
CA ALA A 84 11.55 1.94 4.37
C ALA A 84 11.65 3.42 4.74
N LEU A 85 11.23 3.79 5.95
CA LEU A 85 11.29 5.17 6.45
C LEU A 85 12.71 5.75 6.43
N ILE A 86 13.71 4.92 6.69
CA ILE A 86 15.14 5.32 6.74
C ILE A 86 15.78 5.25 5.35
N LEU A 87 15.58 4.17 4.61
CA LEU A 87 16.33 3.87 3.39
C LEU A 87 15.80 4.63 2.17
N LEU A 88 14.49 4.90 2.08
CA LEU A 88 13.92 5.62 0.94
C LEU A 88 14.54 7.02 0.75
N PRO A 89 14.65 7.88 1.78
CA PRO A 89 15.32 9.18 1.64
C PRO A 89 16.81 9.05 1.30
N ILE A 90 17.50 8.05 1.85
CA ILE A 90 18.93 7.81 1.59
C ILE A 90 19.14 7.48 0.12
N PHE A 91 18.43 6.50 -0.42
CA PHE A 91 18.58 6.11 -1.82
C PHE A 91 18.03 7.16 -2.78
N GLY A 92 17.00 7.91 -2.39
CA GLY A 92 16.53 9.08 -3.14
C GLY A 92 17.63 10.11 -3.33
N ASN A 93 18.24 10.56 -2.23
CA ASN A 93 19.32 11.54 -2.24
C ASN A 93 20.58 11.00 -2.97
N LEU A 94 20.92 9.73 -2.81
CA LEU A 94 22.04 9.10 -3.49
C LEU A 94 21.80 9.09 -5.01
N SER A 95 20.61 8.73 -5.47
CA SER A 95 20.28 8.73 -6.90
C SER A 95 20.22 10.14 -7.49
N ASP A 96 19.83 11.17 -6.72
CA ASP A 96 19.84 12.57 -7.17
C ASP A 96 21.27 13.08 -7.47
N ARG A 97 22.26 12.60 -6.72
CA ARG A 97 23.67 12.97 -6.86
C ARG A 97 24.43 12.15 -7.90
N THR A 98 23.86 11.03 -8.30
CA THR A 98 24.51 10.10 -9.24
C THR A 98 24.38 10.60 -10.67
N ARG A 99 25.44 10.50 -11.45
CA ARG A 99 25.47 10.80 -12.89
C ARG A 99 26.14 9.66 -13.63
N THR A 100 25.41 8.97 -14.49
CA THR A 100 25.95 7.89 -15.30
C THR A 100 25.51 8.01 -16.77
N PRO A 101 26.18 7.31 -17.68
CA PRO A 101 25.81 7.32 -19.11
C PRO A 101 24.38 6.83 -19.36
N ILE A 102 23.84 5.97 -18.48
CA ILE A 102 22.48 5.42 -18.60
C ILE A 102 21.42 6.23 -17.84
N GLY A 103 21.81 7.32 -17.18
CA GLY A 103 20.94 8.19 -16.39
C GLY A 103 21.30 8.21 -14.90
N LYS A 104 20.60 9.02 -14.11
CA LYS A 104 20.80 9.12 -12.65
C LYS A 104 19.95 8.10 -11.88
N ARG A 105 18.77 7.73 -12.39
CA ARG A 105 17.82 6.80 -11.75
C ARG A 105 18.02 5.36 -12.18
N MET A 106 18.30 5.13 -13.45
CA MET A 106 18.38 3.82 -14.07
C MET A 106 19.32 2.84 -13.39
N PRO A 107 20.55 3.21 -12.94
CA PRO A 107 21.45 2.27 -12.26
C PRO A 107 20.85 1.68 -10.98
N PHE A 108 20.14 2.52 -10.20
CA PHE A 108 19.49 2.09 -8.95
C PHE A 108 18.29 1.17 -9.23
N ILE A 109 17.52 1.51 -10.26
CA ILE A 109 16.37 0.69 -10.69
C ILE A 109 16.86 -0.69 -11.12
N LEU A 110 17.87 -0.78 -11.98
CA LEU A 110 18.40 -2.05 -12.45
C LEU A 110 19.03 -2.88 -11.32
N ALA A 111 19.97 -2.30 -10.58
CA ALA A 111 20.65 -3.01 -9.50
C ALA A 111 19.67 -3.47 -8.42
N GLY A 112 18.78 -2.59 -7.98
CA GLY A 112 17.75 -2.91 -6.99
C GLY A 112 16.83 -4.02 -7.45
N THR A 113 16.31 -3.93 -8.68
CA THR A 113 15.43 -4.96 -9.25
C THR A 113 16.14 -6.32 -9.40
N PHE A 114 17.36 -6.33 -9.96
CA PHE A 114 18.09 -7.58 -10.17
C PHE A 114 18.38 -8.32 -8.87
N VAL A 115 18.93 -7.61 -7.87
CA VAL A 115 19.24 -8.24 -6.58
C VAL A 115 17.98 -8.68 -5.86
N SER A 116 16.92 -7.87 -5.85
CA SER A 116 15.64 -8.26 -5.26
C SER A 116 15.05 -9.46 -5.97
N ALA A 117 15.04 -9.49 -7.31
CA ALA A 117 14.48 -10.59 -8.10
C ALA A 117 15.25 -11.90 -7.91
N VAL A 118 16.56 -11.85 -7.72
CA VAL A 118 17.37 -13.04 -7.41
C VAL A 118 17.09 -13.52 -5.98
N ALA A 119 17.04 -12.59 -5.00
CA ALA A 119 16.84 -12.94 -3.58
C ALA A 119 15.41 -13.40 -3.28
N PHE A 120 14.40 -12.93 -4.00
CA PHE A 120 12.99 -13.13 -3.69
C PHE A 120 12.56 -14.62 -3.66
N PRO A 121 12.93 -15.49 -4.63
CA PRO A 121 12.60 -16.92 -4.58
C PRO A 121 13.27 -17.68 -3.44
N PHE A 122 14.34 -17.16 -2.84
CA PHE A 122 14.99 -17.80 -1.70
C PHE A 122 14.17 -17.65 -0.41
N ILE A 123 13.24 -16.71 -0.31
CA ILE A 123 12.33 -16.59 0.85
C ILE A 123 11.53 -17.88 1.04
N PRO A 124 10.69 -18.33 0.08
CA PRO A 124 9.95 -19.57 0.20
C PRO A 124 10.88 -20.80 0.25
N LEU A 125 12.04 -20.76 -0.40
CA LEU A 125 13.00 -21.86 -0.34
C LEU A 125 13.52 -22.07 1.08
N PHE A 126 13.96 -21.02 1.78
CA PHE A 126 14.40 -21.14 3.18
C PHE A 126 13.24 -21.46 4.13
N PHE A 127 12.03 -20.98 3.83
CA PHE A 127 10.84 -21.38 4.55
C PHE A 127 10.59 -22.89 4.40
N HIS A 128 10.68 -23.43 3.20
CA HIS A 128 10.53 -24.87 2.91
C HIS A 128 11.53 -25.71 3.73
N TYR A 129 12.81 -25.30 3.80
CA TYR A 129 13.84 -25.96 4.61
C TYR A 129 13.79 -25.60 6.10
N ASN A 130 12.76 -24.94 6.59
CA ASN A 130 12.61 -24.51 7.99
C ASN A 130 13.81 -23.70 8.53
N ASN A 131 14.45 -22.89 7.67
CA ASN A 131 15.59 -22.06 8.02
C ASN A 131 15.17 -20.62 8.27
N ILE A 132 14.86 -20.27 9.53
CA ILE A 132 14.42 -18.95 9.95
C ILE A 132 15.44 -17.88 9.59
N VAL A 133 16.71 -18.12 9.89
CA VAL A 133 17.77 -17.12 9.68
C VAL A 133 17.94 -16.82 8.20
N GLY A 134 17.95 -17.85 7.35
CA GLY A 134 18.02 -17.69 5.91
C GLY A 134 16.80 -16.93 5.36
N MET A 135 15.60 -17.27 5.81
CA MET A 135 14.37 -16.62 5.36
C MET A 135 14.35 -15.13 5.73
N VAL A 136 14.60 -14.79 7.00
CA VAL A 136 14.61 -13.39 7.46
C VAL A 136 15.74 -12.59 6.82
N ALA A 137 16.92 -13.19 6.61
CA ALA A 137 18.01 -12.56 5.90
C ALA A 137 17.65 -12.24 4.43
N MET A 138 16.98 -13.17 3.73
CA MET A 138 16.52 -12.90 2.35
C MET A 138 15.42 -11.84 2.32
N MET A 139 14.49 -11.85 3.27
CA MET A 139 13.50 -10.78 3.42
C MET A 139 14.20 -9.42 3.57
N ALA A 140 15.18 -9.30 4.46
CA ALA A 140 15.94 -8.06 4.68
C ALA A 140 16.70 -7.61 3.42
N ILE A 141 17.33 -8.54 2.69
CA ILE A 141 18.01 -8.25 1.42
C ILE A 141 17.03 -7.73 0.38
N VAL A 142 15.90 -8.44 0.18
CA VAL A 142 14.85 -8.03 -0.78
C VAL A 142 14.37 -6.63 -0.46
N LEU A 143 14.06 -6.34 0.80
CA LEU A 143 13.58 -5.02 1.23
C LEU A 143 14.63 -3.92 1.03
N MET A 144 15.88 -4.15 1.40
CA MET A 144 16.92 -3.16 1.21
C MET A 144 17.08 -2.77 -0.27
N PHE A 145 17.13 -3.75 -1.17
CA PHE A 145 17.26 -3.50 -2.60
C PHE A 145 15.98 -3.00 -3.24
N MET A 146 14.83 -3.37 -2.68
CA MET A 146 13.54 -2.80 -3.06
C MET A 146 13.45 -1.30 -2.74
N MET A 147 13.95 -0.86 -1.57
CA MET A 147 14.01 0.57 -1.22
C MET A 147 15.00 1.33 -2.11
N MET A 148 16.11 0.68 -2.49
CA MET A 148 17.07 1.25 -3.45
C MET A 148 16.43 1.48 -4.83
N TYR A 149 15.53 0.61 -5.27
CA TYR A 149 14.81 0.69 -6.54
C TYR A 149 13.59 1.62 -6.49
N ARG A 150 12.76 1.53 -5.46
CA ARG A 150 11.43 2.18 -5.39
C ARG A 150 11.52 3.69 -5.53
N ASN A 151 12.33 4.36 -4.74
CA ASN A 151 12.38 5.84 -4.73
C ASN A 151 12.92 6.41 -6.06
N PRO A 152 14.03 5.92 -6.66
CA PRO A 152 14.44 6.33 -8.00
C PRO A 152 13.39 6.07 -9.08
N ALA A 153 12.64 4.97 -9.01
CA ALA A 153 11.57 4.67 -9.96
C ALA A 153 10.41 5.67 -9.87
N VAL A 154 10.00 6.05 -8.64
CA VAL A 154 8.98 7.09 -8.42
C VAL A 154 9.47 8.44 -8.91
N ALA A 155 10.74 8.80 -8.68
CA ALA A 155 11.31 10.07 -9.09
C ALA A 155 11.55 10.19 -10.61
N LEU A 156 11.64 9.07 -11.32
CA LEU A 156 11.90 9.07 -12.77
C LEU A 156 10.81 9.81 -13.55
N MET A 157 9.54 9.62 -13.20
CA MET A 157 8.42 10.27 -13.91
C MET A 157 8.46 11.81 -13.77
N PRO A 158 8.55 12.41 -12.57
CA PRO A 158 8.63 13.86 -12.45
C PRO A 158 9.91 14.47 -13.00
N ASP A 159 11.00 13.70 -13.10
CA ASP A 159 12.26 14.17 -13.69
C ASP A 159 12.18 14.42 -15.20
N ILE A 160 11.25 13.76 -15.89
CA ILE A 160 11.08 13.86 -17.35
C ILE A 160 9.67 14.29 -17.77
N THR A 161 8.88 14.83 -16.85
CA THR A 161 7.50 15.29 -17.12
C THR A 161 7.31 16.70 -16.57
N PRO A 162 6.91 17.69 -17.42
CA PRO A 162 6.62 19.07 -17.00
C PRO A 162 5.57 19.13 -15.89
N LYS A 163 5.75 20.05 -14.93
CA LYS A 163 4.89 20.18 -13.74
C LYS A 163 3.38 20.12 -14.02
N PRO A 164 2.82 20.88 -15.03
CA PRO A 164 1.37 20.85 -15.27
C PRO A 164 0.82 19.51 -15.77
N LEU A 165 1.70 18.59 -16.23
CA LEU A 165 1.32 17.28 -16.76
C LEU A 165 1.56 16.14 -15.78
N ARG A 166 2.24 16.39 -14.64
CA ARG A 166 2.64 15.35 -13.67
C ARG A 166 1.45 14.61 -13.09
N ALA A 167 0.35 15.28 -12.75
CA ALA A 167 -0.83 14.64 -12.22
C ALA A 167 -1.41 13.60 -13.16
N ARG A 168 -1.49 13.90 -14.47
CA ARG A 168 -1.95 12.94 -15.49
C ARG A 168 -0.98 11.79 -15.67
N ALA A 169 0.33 12.07 -15.67
CA ALA A 169 1.36 11.06 -15.76
C ALA A 169 1.30 10.10 -14.56
N ASN A 170 1.16 10.64 -13.35
CA ASN A 170 1.04 9.87 -12.12
C ASN A 170 -0.16 8.91 -12.15
N GLY A 171 -1.33 9.39 -12.63
CA GLY A 171 -2.49 8.51 -12.80
C GLY A 171 -2.22 7.29 -13.69
N ILE A 172 -1.44 7.45 -14.78
CA ILE A 172 -1.12 6.35 -15.69
C ILE A 172 -0.15 5.36 -15.04
N ILE A 173 0.91 5.84 -14.39
CA ILE A 173 1.90 4.96 -13.76
C ILE A 173 1.30 4.19 -12.59
N ASN A 174 0.40 4.80 -11.82
CA ASN A 174 -0.30 4.12 -10.72
C ASN A 174 -1.25 3.04 -11.24
N ILE A 175 -1.98 3.27 -12.35
CA ILE A 175 -2.78 2.22 -13.00
C ILE A 175 -1.91 1.01 -13.34
N MET A 176 -0.71 1.22 -13.88
CA MET A 176 0.23 0.13 -14.17
C MET A 176 0.69 -0.60 -12.90
N GLY A 177 0.93 0.13 -11.82
CA GLY A 177 1.22 -0.45 -10.51
C GLY A 177 0.07 -1.33 -9.99
N TYR A 178 -1.16 -0.81 -10.00
CA TYR A 178 -2.33 -1.59 -9.60
C TYR A 178 -2.55 -2.84 -10.46
N LEU A 179 -2.22 -2.80 -11.74
CA LEU A 179 -2.23 -4.01 -12.60
C LEU A 179 -1.22 -5.05 -12.11
N GLY A 180 -0.03 -4.62 -11.65
CA GLY A 180 0.96 -5.53 -11.05
C GLY A 180 0.44 -6.18 -9.77
N GLY A 181 -0.12 -5.41 -8.85
CA GLY A 181 -0.75 -5.92 -7.63
C GLY A 181 -1.94 -6.84 -7.90
N ALA A 182 -2.80 -6.48 -8.86
CA ALA A 182 -3.93 -7.30 -9.27
C ALA A 182 -3.46 -8.64 -9.86
N PHE A 183 -2.40 -8.64 -10.67
CA PHE A 183 -1.82 -9.86 -11.22
C PHE A 183 -1.32 -10.79 -10.11
N ALA A 184 -0.58 -10.26 -9.13
CA ALA A 184 -0.13 -11.03 -7.97
C ALA A 184 -1.32 -11.59 -7.16
N THR A 185 -2.37 -10.81 -6.99
CA THR A 185 -3.58 -11.25 -6.29
C THR A 185 -4.27 -12.39 -7.03
N VAL A 186 -4.35 -12.31 -8.37
CA VAL A 186 -4.89 -13.40 -9.21
C VAL A 186 -4.05 -14.66 -9.09
N LEU A 187 -2.71 -14.55 -9.07
CA LEU A 187 -1.84 -15.70 -8.79
C LEU A 187 -2.21 -16.38 -7.46
N GLY A 188 -2.46 -15.61 -6.41
CA GLY A 188 -2.82 -16.14 -5.09
C GLY A 188 -4.20 -16.82 -5.04
N ILE A 189 -5.10 -16.54 -5.99
CA ILE A 189 -6.37 -17.28 -6.13
C ILE A 189 -6.11 -18.71 -6.62
N PHE A 190 -5.20 -18.88 -7.58
CA PHE A 190 -4.88 -20.18 -8.17
C PHE A 190 -3.84 -20.97 -7.34
N LEU A 191 -2.87 -20.26 -6.77
CA LEU A 191 -1.80 -20.84 -5.95
C LEU A 191 -2.17 -20.66 -4.47
N VAL A 192 -3.05 -21.54 -3.99
CA VAL A 192 -3.72 -21.41 -2.70
C VAL A 192 -2.76 -21.75 -1.55
N LEU A 193 -2.26 -20.76 -0.84
CA LEU A 193 -1.30 -20.91 0.27
C LEU A 193 -1.80 -21.84 1.38
N SER A 194 -3.09 -21.80 1.74
CA SER A 194 -3.67 -22.68 2.76
C SER A 194 -3.57 -24.16 2.40
N SER A 195 -3.52 -24.51 1.11
CA SER A 195 -3.31 -25.90 0.68
C SER A 195 -1.93 -26.41 1.09
N TYR A 196 -0.88 -25.58 0.98
CA TYR A 196 0.45 -25.91 1.48
C TYR A 196 0.47 -26.03 3.00
N ILE A 197 -0.09 -25.06 3.71
CA ILE A 197 -0.12 -25.05 5.18
C ILE A 197 -0.80 -26.31 5.73
N ASN A 198 -1.91 -26.73 5.14
CA ASN A 198 -2.69 -27.88 5.60
C ASN A 198 -2.12 -29.24 5.15
N SER A 199 -1.29 -29.28 4.09
CA SER A 199 -0.70 -30.52 3.55
C SER A 199 0.65 -30.26 2.91
N PRO A 200 1.70 -29.93 3.69
CA PRO A 200 3.00 -29.48 3.17
C PRO A 200 3.75 -30.55 2.37
N ASP A 201 3.51 -31.85 2.64
CA ASP A 201 4.22 -32.95 1.99
C ASP A 201 3.67 -33.34 0.61
N SER A 202 2.60 -32.69 0.17
CA SER A 202 2.04 -32.91 -1.16
C SER A 202 2.92 -32.26 -2.23
N ALA A 203 3.37 -33.03 -3.23
CA ALA A 203 4.16 -32.54 -4.36
C ALA A 203 3.48 -31.35 -5.09
N ARG A 204 2.14 -31.34 -5.16
CA ARG A 204 1.35 -30.23 -5.72
C ARG A 204 1.49 -28.95 -4.88
N ASN A 205 1.60 -29.08 -3.57
CA ASN A 205 1.66 -27.92 -2.66
C ASN A 205 3.05 -27.31 -2.60
N LEU A 206 4.13 -28.04 -2.90
CA LEU A 206 5.48 -27.49 -2.98
C LEU A 206 5.58 -26.35 -3.97
N TRP A 207 4.96 -26.49 -5.15
CA TRP A 207 4.94 -25.43 -6.17
C TRP A 207 4.09 -24.20 -5.78
N THR A 208 3.18 -24.37 -4.83
CA THR A 208 2.26 -23.28 -4.43
C THR A 208 2.99 -22.14 -3.72
N ILE A 209 4.11 -22.41 -3.05
CA ILE A 209 4.84 -21.41 -2.29
C ILE A 209 6.00 -20.77 -3.07
N GLU A 210 6.69 -21.52 -3.95
CA GLU A 210 7.82 -21.01 -4.73
C GLU A 210 7.39 -20.29 -6.00
N LEU A 211 6.39 -20.82 -6.67
CA LEU A 211 5.98 -20.33 -8.01
C LEU A 211 5.53 -18.86 -8.02
N PRO A 212 4.75 -18.33 -7.06
CA PRO A 212 4.40 -16.91 -7.02
C PRO A 212 5.63 -16.00 -6.97
N PHE A 213 6.64 -16.38 -6.20
CA PHE A 213 7.87 -15.61 -6.03
C PHE A 213 8.73 -15.66 -7.30
N ILE A 214 8.83 -16.83 -7.94
CA ILE A 214 9.56 -17.01 -9.20
C ILE A 214 8.90 -16.19 -10.33
N ILE A 215 7.57 -16.27 -10.47
CA ILE A 215 6.84 -15.51 -11.49
C ILE A 215 7.01 -14.01 -11.25
N ALA A 216 6.86 -13.56 -10.01
CA ALA A 216 7.06 -12.15 -9.68
C ALA A 216 8.48 -11.68 -10.00
N SER A 217 9.51 -12.46 -9.66
CA SER A 217 10.91 -12.17 -9.98
C SER A 217 11.15 -12.05 -11.48
N VAL A 218 10.65 -12.98 -12.28
CA VAL A 218 10.79 -12.94 -13.74
C VAL A 218 10.11 -11.71 -14.32
N LEU A 219 8.87 -11.43 -13.92
CA LEU A 219 8.13 -10.26 -14.41
C LEU A 219 8.75 -8.93 -13.97
N MET A 220 9.32 -8.86 -12.77
CA MET A 220 10.09 -7.69 -12.33
C MET A 220 11.30 -7.44 -13.23
N VAL A 221 12.09 -8.48 -13.52
CA VAL A 221 13.25 -8.37 -14.41
C VAL A 221 12.80 -7.94 -15.81
N ILE A 222 11.74 -8.55 -16.35
CA ILE A 222 11.17 -8.15 -17.65
C ILE A 222 10.76 -6.68 -17.61
N SER A 223 10.07 -6.24 -16.57
CA SER A 223 9.64 -4.85 -16.42
C SER A 223 10.82 -3.88 -16.38
N ALA A 224 11.89 -4.20 -15.64
CA ALA A 224 13.10 -3.39 -15.58
C ALA A 224 13.85 -3.36 -16.94
N LEU A 225 13.89 -4.49 -17.66
CA LEU A 225 14.49 -4.55 -19.00
C LEU A 225 13.68 -3.74 -20.01
N VAL A 226 12.34 -3.83 -19.99
CA VAL A 226 11.48 -2.99 -20.82
C VAL A 226 11.78 -1.53 -20.57
N LEU A 227 11.86 -1.12 -19.29
CA LEU A 227 12.17 0.25 -18.92
C LEU A 227 13.55 0.66 -19.45
N PHE A 228 14.58 -0.15 -19.24
CA PHE A 228 15.96 0.12 -19.67
C PHE A 228 16.11 0.31 -21.16
N PHE A 229 15.49 -0.57 -21.97
CA PHE A 229 15.61 -0.50 -23.43
C PHE A 229 14.74 0.59 -24.05
N THR A 230 13.69 1.05 -23.36
CA THR A 230 12.73 2.03 -23.92
C THR A 230 12.91 3.44 -23.39
N ILE A 231 13.42 3.62 -22.17
CA ILE A 231 13.56 4.92 -21.51
C ILE A 231 15.05 5.29 -21.40
N ARG A 232 15.51 6.08 -22.34
CA ARG A 232 16.85 6.68 -22.30
C ARG A 232 16.80 7.98 -21.52
N GLU A 233 17.03 7.89 -20.20
CA GLU A 233 16.84 9.01 -19.25
C GLU A 233 17.58 10.29 -19.69
N ASN A 234 18.86 10.18 -20.06
CA ASN A 234 19.67 11.32 -20.46
C ASN A 234 19.18 12.00 -21.76
N ASP A 235 18.84 11.19 -22.78
CA ASP A 235 18.36 11.72 -24.07
C ASP A 235 17.02 12.43 -23.89
N ILE A 236 16.12 11.84 -23.10
CA ILE A 236 14.81 12.41 -22.78
C ILE A 236 14.95 13.68 -21.96
N ALA A 237 15.87 13.73 -21.00
CA ALA A 237 16.10 14.93 -20.19
C ALA A 237 16.55 16.12 -21.05
N VAL A 238 17.39 15.87 -22.06
CA VAL A 238 17.79 16.91 -23.03
C VAL A 238 16.61 17.32 -23.94
N GLU A 239 15.87 16.33 -24.50
CA GLU A 239 14.70 16.58 -25.35
C GLU A 239 13.63 17.41 -24.63
N MET A 240 13.40 17.17 -23.34
CA MET A 240 12.35 17.79 -22.56
C MET A 240 12.79 19.07 -21.82
N ALA A 241 14.05 19.50 -21.94
CA ALA A 241 14.58 20.63 -21.16
C ALA A 241 13.77 21.92 -21.34
N ASP A 242 13.40 22.26 -22.60
CA ASP A 242 12.60 23.43 -22.91
C ASP A 242 11.16 23.33 -22.37
N ASP A 243 10.54 22.16 -22.47
CA ASP A 243 9.19 21.93 -21.97
C ASP A 243 9.16 21.89 -20.44
N MET A 244 10.22 21.41 -19.80
CA MET A 244 10.40 21.47 -18.35
C MET A 244 10.51 22.93 -17.89
N ALA A 245 11.33 23.75 -18.53
CA ALA A 245 11.46 25.18 -18.22
C ALA A 245 10.13 25.92 -18.42
N LYS A 246 9.40 25.68 -19.51
CA LYS A 246 8.05 26.24 -19.72
C LYS A 246 7.07 25.78 -18.64
N GLY A 247 7.10 24.50 -18.26
CA GLY A 247 6.26 23.95 -17.19
C GLY A 247 6.55 24.57 -15.83
N GLU A 248 7.81 24.89 -15.54
CA GLU A 248 8.20 25.62 -14.32
C GLU A 248 7.73 27.06 -14.32
N ALA A 249 7.89 27.75 -15.44
CA ALA A 249 7.42 29.13 -15.59
C ALA A 249 5.90 29.23 -15.43
N LEU A 250 5.14 28.30 -16.03
CA LEU A 250 3.67 28.25 -15.88
C LEU A 250 3.25 27.99 -14.43
N ALA A 251 3.89 27.04 -13.76
CA ALA A 251 3.61 26.75 -12.36
C ALA A 251 3.96 27.91 -11.42
N ALA A 252 4.98 28.71 -11.75
CA ALA A 252 5.36 29.89 -10.96
C ALA A 252 4.32 31.03 -11.07
N VAL A 253 3.63 31.15 -12.19
CA VAL A 253 2.56 32.15 -12.39
C VAL A 253 1.28 31.78 -11.65
N GLU A 254 0.99 30.49 -11.51
CA GLU A 254 -0.21 29.98 -10.83
C GLU A 254 -0.12 29.99 -9.29
N THR A 255 1.06 30.19 -8.71
CA THR A 255 1.22 30.27 -7.25
C THR A 255 1.05 31.72 -6.79
N PRO A 256 -0.05 32.08 -6.07
CA PRO A 256 -0.18 33.38 -5.44
C PRO A 256 0.97 33.63 -4.45
N VAL A 257 1.41 34.87 -4.34
CA VAL A 257 2.38 35.30 -3.29
C VAL A 257 1.65 35.21 -1.96
N ASP A 258 1.84 34.11 -1.24
CA ASP A 258 1.23 33.87 0.06
C ASP A 258 2.07 34.45 1.19
N ASP A 259 1.36 34.92 2.21
CA ASP A 259 1.93 35.43 3.47
C ASP A 259 2.73 34.34 4.20
N ASP A 260 4.04 34.56 4.40
CA ASP A 260 4.96 33.67 5.10
C ASP A 260 4.78 33.66 6.63
N GLY A 261 3.68 34.24 7.12
CA GLY A 261 3.37 34.34 8.54
C GLY A 261 3.29 32.99 9.30
N PRO A 262 3.39 33.00 10.62
CA PRO A 262 3.19 31.82 11.44
C PRO A 262 1.73 31.35 11.35
N MET A 263 1.55 30.01 11.27
CA MET A 263 0.21 29.40 11.24
C MET A 263 -0.62 29.81 12.44
N SER A 264 -1.88 30.15 12.21
CA SER A 264 -2.80 30.49 13.28
C SER A 264 -2.97 29.31 14.26
N PRO A 265 -3.16 29.57 15.57
CA PRO A 265 -3.37 28.51 16.55
C PRO A 265 -4.56 27.60 16.21
N ALA A 266 -5.59 28.12 15.56
CA ALA A 266 -6.76 27.38 15.10
C ALA A 266 -6.38 26.38 13.99
N ASN A 267 -5.64 26.82 12.97
CA ASN A 267 -5.19 25.96 11.88
C ASN A 267 -4.20 24.90 12.39
N ARG A 268 -3.32 25.23 13.33
CA ARG A 268 -2.42 24.26 13.97
C ARG A 268 -3.18 23.15 14.72
N ARG A 269 -4.22 23.52 15.49
CA ARG A 269 -5.08 22.52 16.16
C ARG A 269 -5.80 21.64 15.16
N MET A 270 -6.30 22.23 14.07
CA MET A 270 -6.98 21.48 13.00
C MET A 270 -6.02 20.53 12.27
N LEU A 271 -4.81 20.96 11.94
CA LEU A 271 -3.77 20.11 11.37
C LEU A 271 -3.46 18.92 12.29
N LEU A 272 -3.23 19.16 13.58
CA LEU A 272 -2.96 18.08 14.53
C LEU A 272 -4.15 17.11 14.67
N ALA A 273 -5.38 17.60 14.57
CA ALA A 273 -6.57 16.75 14.58
C ALA A 273 -6.67 15.89 13.32
N ILE A 274 -6.36 16.46 12.14
CA ILE A 274 -6.35 15.70 10.88
C ILE A 274 -5.26 14.62 10.93
N LEU A 275 -4.01 14.99 11.28
CA LEU A 275 -2.89 14.05 11.38
C LEU A 275 -3.11 12.97 12.44
N GLY A 276 -3.73 13.32 13.57
CA GLY A 276 -4.09 12.35 14.61
C GLY A 276 -5.18 11.37 14.15
N ALA A 277 -6.20 11.85 13.46
CA ALA A 277 -7.23 11.01 12.87
C ALA A 277 -6.63 10.11 11.76
N GLU A 278 -5.74 10.67 10.94
CA GLU A 278 -4.99 9.96 9.92
C GLU A 278 -4.20 8.80 10.50
N PHE A 279 -3.39 9.07 11.51
CA PHE A 279 -2.63 8.05 12.22
C PHE A 279 -3.54 6.89 12.68
N LEU A 280 -4.71 7.19 13.24
CA LEU A 280 -5.65 6.19 13.74
C LEU A 280 -6.28 5.35 12.62
N TRP A 281 -6.72 5.97 11.50
CA TRP A 281 -7.31 5.17 10.41
C TRP A 281 -6.26 4.34 9.67
N PHE A 282 -5.02 4.84 9.51
CA PHE A 282 -3.92 4.03 8.96
C PHE A 282 -3.56 2.87 9.89
N MET A 283 -3.60 3.06 11.21
CA MET A 283 -3.45 1.95 12.16
C MET A 283 -4.54 0.88 11.95
N SER A 284 -5.80 1.28 11.79
CA SER A 284 -6.90 0.36 11.54
C SER A 284 -6.73 -0.40 10.22
N ASP A 285 -6.40 0.31 9.14
CA ASP A 285 -6.24 -0.28 7.81
C ASP A 285 -5.05 -1.23 7.74
N ASN A 286 -3.91 -0.82 8.28
CA ASN A 286 -2.70 -1.64 8.34
C ASN A 286 -2.87 -2.90 9.21
N ALA A 287 -3.62 -2.81 10.31
CA ALA A 287 -3.97 -3.95 11.14
C ALA A 287 -4.66 -5.07 10.32
N LEU A 288 -5.63 -4.69 9.50
CA LEU A 288 -6.32 -5.61 8.62
C LEU A 288 -5.40 -6.10 7.49
N GLY A 289 -4.66 -5.21 6.84
CA GLY A 289 -3.72 -5.58 5.79
C GLY A 289 -2.72 -6.65 6.23
N THR A 290 -2.14 -6.48 7.41
CA THR A 290 -1.11 -7.39 7.94
C THR A 290 -1.67 -8.75 8.37
N TYR A 291 -2.82 -8.77 9.05
CA TYR A 291 -3.28 -9.99 9.76
C TYR A 291 -4.50 -10.67 9.15
N ILE A 292 -5.13 -10.11 8.10
CA ILE A 292 -6.34 -10.71 7.51
C ILE A 292 -6.08 -12.10 6.91
N GLY A 293 -4.91 -12.33 6.32
CA GLY A 293 -4.53 -13.65 5.80
C GLY A 293 -4.53 -14.71 6.88
N ASN A 294 -3.84 -14.42 7.99
CA ASN A 294 -3.79 -15.31 9.15
C ASN A 294 -5.17 -15.48 9.83
N TYR A 295 -5.95 -14.40 9.92
CA TYR A 295 -7.32 -14.45 10.43
C TYR A 295 -8.21 -15.39 9.61
N VAL A 296 -8.12 -15.35 8.28
CA VAL A 296 -8.88 -16.23 7.38
C VAL A 296 -8.45 -17.69 7.53
N ILE A 297 -7.13 -17.95 7.55
CA ILE A 297 -6.58 -19.31 7.60
C ILE A 297 -6.78 -19.94 8.98
N TYR A 298 -6.45 -19.21 10.05
CA TYR A 298 -6.36 -19.80 11.40
C TYR A 298 -7.63 -19.61 12.22
N TYR A 299 -8.37 -18.52 12.05
CA TYR A 299 -9.62 -18.30 12.80
C TYR A 299 -10.85 -18.74 12.03
N LEU A 300 -11.05 -18.24 10.81
CA LEU A 300 -12.20 -18.64 10.00
C LEU A 300 -12.09 -20.07 9.46
N ASN A 301 -10.91 -20.68 9.57
CA ASN A 301 -10.60 -21.99 9.01
C ASN A 301 -11.03 -22.11 7.54
N SER A 302 -10.73 -21.12 6.74
CA SER A 302 -11.12 -21.01 5.34
C SER A 302 -9.92 -20.90 4.41
N VAL A 303 -10.17 -21.06 3.12
CA VAL A 303 -9.12 -21.05 2.09
C VAL A 303 -8.50 -19.66 1.94
N SER A 304 -7.17 -19.58 1.79
CA SER A 304 -6.44 -18.31 1.63
C SER A 304 -6.83 -17.53 0.37
N SER A 305 -7.33 -18.21 -0.67
CA SER A 305 -7.85 -17.56 -1.88
C SER A 305 -9.01 -16.60 -1.59
N ALA A 306 -9.75 -16.80 -0.50
CA ALA A 306 -10.79 -15.85 -0.08
C ALA A 306 -10.21 -14.47 0.25
N THR A 307 -9.02 -14.40 0.87
CA THR A 307 -8.32 -13.12 1.12
C THR A 307 -7.97 -12.39 -0.17
N MET A 308 -7.56 -13.13 -1.20
CA MET A 308 -7.25 -12.56 -2.50
C MET A 308 -8.50 -11.98 -3.18
N ILE A 309 -9.62 -12.69 -3.09
CA ILE A 309 -10.92 -12.20 -3.61
C ILE A 309 -11.37 -10.95 -2.84
N LEU A 310 -11.19 -10.90 -1.51
CA LEU A 310 -11.44 -9.69 -0.71
C LEU A 310 -10.61 -8.51 -1.22
N THR A 311 -9.32 -8.71 -1.49
CA THR A 311 -8.42 -7.65 -1.98
C THR A 311 -8.89 -7.11 -3.34
N ILE A 312 -9.25 -7.99 -4.29
CA ILE A 312 -9.78 -7.57 -5.60
C ILE A 312 -11.09 -6.80 -5.43
N LEU A 313 -12.01 -7.32 -4.65
CA LEU A 313 -13.32 -6.69 -4.45
C LEU A 313 -13.19 -5.32 -3.77
N GLY A 314 -12.37 -5.23 -2.71
CA GLY A 314 -12.05 -3.97 -2.04
C GLY A 314 -11.41 -2.96 -3.00
N GLY A 315 -10.45 -3.40 -3.81
CA GLY A 315 -9.78 -2.57 -4.82
C GLY A 315 -10.75 -2.04 -5.88
N LEU A 316 -11.63 -2.89 -6.44
CA LEU A 316 -12.65 -2.46 -7.41
C LEU A 316 -13.61 -1.42 -6.80
N CYS A 317 -14.07 -1.63 -5.58
CA CYS A 317 -14.91 -0.67 -4.87
C CYS A 317 -14.16 0.62 -4.52
N SER A 318 -12.85 0.54 -4.25
CA SER A 318 -12.01 1.72 -4.06
C SER A 318 -11.90 2.56 -5.34
N VAL A 319 -11.78 1.94 -6.51
CA VAL A 319 -11.78 2.67 -7.80
C VAL A 319 -13.08 3.47 -7.97
N ILE A 320 -14.22 2.86 -7.65
CA ILE A 320 -15.52 3.56 -7.68
C ILE A 320 -15.54 4.72 -6.66
N GLY A 321 -15.02 4.47 -5.46
CA GLY A 321 -14.89 5.48 -4.41
C GLY A 321 -14.04 6.67 -4.85
N PHE A 322 -12.85 6.46 -5.40
CA PHE A 322 -11.98 7.52 -5.93
C PHE A 322 -12.66 8.30 -7.06
N ALA A 323 -13.31 7.62 -8.00
CA ALA A 323 -14.00 8.28 -9.11
C ALA A 323 -15.16 9.19 -8.67
N THR A 324 -15.84 8.84 -7.56
CA THR A 324 -17.01 9.57 -7.06
C THR A 324 -16.68 10.56 -5.94
N ALA A 325 -15.53 10.40 -5.26
CA ALA A 325 -15.15 11.19 -4.08
C ALA A 325 -15.15 12.70 -4.33
N GLY A 326 -14.63 13.15 -5.48
CA GLY A 326 -14.64 14.56 -5.86
C GLY A 326 -16.05 15.12 -5.96
N ALA A 327 -16.94 14.44 -6.68
CA ALA A 327 -18.35 14.87 -6.84
C ALA A 327 -19.12 14.86 -5.51
N ILE A 328 -18.81 13.92 -4.62
CA ILE A 328 -19.38 13.87 -3.27
C ILE A 328 -18.84 15.04 -2.44
N ALA A 329 -17.53 15.27 -2.47
CA ALA A 329 -16.88 16.35 -1.72
C ALA A 329 -17.36 17.75 -2.18
N ASP A 330 -17.65 17.92 -3.47
CA ASP A 330 -18.21 19.17 -3.99
C ASP A 330 -19.63 19.46 -3.45
N ARG A 331 -20.42 18.41 -3.16
CA ARG A 331 -21.79 18.54 -2.67
C ARG A 331 -21.90 18.71 -1.16
N ILE A 332 -21.22 17.86 -0.40
CA ILE A 332 -21.33 17.82 1.07
C ILE A 332 -20.11 18.39 1.80
N GLY A 333 -19.04 18.70 1.07
CA GLY A 333 -17.77 19.16 1.62
C GLY A 333 -16.83 18.01 2.02
N ARG A 334 -15.52 18.26 1.95
CA ARG A 334 -14.48 17.22 2.23
C ARG A 334 -14.59 16.61 3.62
N LYS A 335 -14.84 17.44 4.64
CA LYS A 335 -15.04 16.94 6.02
C LYS A 335 -16.09 15.85 6.08
N TRP A 336 -17.27 16.10 5.54
CA TRP A 336 -18.37 15.14 5.60
C TRP A 336 -18.14 13.93 4.70
N THR A 337 -17.43 14.10 3.58
CA THR A 337 -17.02 12.99 2.72
C THR A 337 -16.11 12.01 3.47
N ILE A 338 -15.08 12.53 4.18
CA ILE A 338 -14.19 11.71 5.02
C ILE A 338 -14.98 11.07 6.16
N SER A 339 -15.83 11.85 6.86
CA SER A 339 -16.66 11.30 7.95
C SER A 339 -17.59 10.18 7.47
N CYS A 340 -18.23 10.31 6.30
CA CYS A 340 -19.02 9.24 5.70
C CYS A 340 -18.17 8.01 5.37
N GLY A 341 -16.97 8.20 4.80
CA GLY A 341 -16.04 7.12 4.50
C GLY A 341 -15.62 6.34 5.75
N LEU A 342 -15.22 7.05 6.82
CA LEU A 342 -14.88 6.44 8.11
C LEU A 342 -16.11 5.75 8.75
N GLY A 343 -17.30 6.36 8.65
CA GLY A 343 -18.53 5.78 9.16
C GLY A 343 -18.90 4.47 8.46
N CYS A 344 -18.83 4.43 7.12
CA CYS A 344 -19.03 3.21 6.34
C CYS A 344 -18.03 2.12 6.73
N THR A 345 -16.75 2.47 6.85
CA THR A 345 -15.69 1.54 7.27
C THR A 345 -15.96 1.00 8.67
N PHE A 346 -16.33 1.88 9.63
CA PHE A 346 -16.66 1.49 11.00
C PHE A 346 -17.81 0.48 11.05
N VAL A 347 -18.92 0.76 10.35
CA VAL A 347 -20.07 -0.16 10.29
C VAL A 347 -19.65 -1.52 9.73
N GLY A 348 -18.85 -1.54 8.66
CA GLY A 348 -18.31 -2.78 8.11
C GLY A 348 -17.48 -3.56 9.14
N LEU A 349 -16.61 -2.88 9.88
CA LEU A 349 -15.75 -3.50 10.90
C LEU A 349 -16.58 -4.03 12.10
N VAL A 350 -17.62 -3.32 12.53
CA VAL A 350 -18.56 -3.82 13.55
C VAL A 350 -19.21 -5.11 13.09
N VAL A 351 -19.67 -5.18 11.83
CA VAL A 351 -20.23 -6.43 11.27
C VAL A 351 -19.18 -7.54 11.25
N MET A 352 -17.91 -7.23 10.93
CA MET A 352 -16.82 -8.20 10.97
C MET A 352 -16.57 -8.77 12.38
N CYS A 353 -16.82 -8.02 13.46
CA CYS A 353 -16.69 -8.52 14.84
C CYS A 353 -17.58 -9.72 15.14
N PHE A 354 -18.68 -9.88 14.40
CA PHE A 354 -19.60 -11.02 14.53
C PHE A 354 -19.28 -12.18 13.57
N ALA A 355 -18.24 -12.05 12.72
CA ALA A 355 -17.80 -13.12 11.86
C ALA A 355 -17.26 -14.30 12.70
N ALA A 356 -17.72 -15.49 12.39
CA ALA A 356 -17.33 -16.73 13.03
C ALA A 356 -17.14 -17.83 11.98
N PRO A 357 -16.34 -18.85 12.26
CA PRO A 357 -16.26 -20.04 11.41
C PRO A 357 -17.63 -20.72 11.40
N THR A 358 -18.36 -20.58 10.31
CA THR A 358 -19.75 -21.08 10.17
C THR A 358 -19.95 -21.66 8.78
N GLY A 359 -20.74 -22.72 8.70
CA GLY A 359 -21.14 -23.30 7.41
C GLY A 359 -20.71 -24.74 7.23
N ALA A 360 -20.94 -25.26 6.02
CA ALA A 360 -20.52 -26.60 5.65
C ALA A 360 -18.99 -26.64 5.42
N VAL A 361 -18.38 -27.76 5.78
CA VAL A 361 -17.01 -28.08 5.38
C VAL A 361 -17.00 -28.25 3.86
N THR A 362 -16.26 -27.41 3.16
CA THR A 362 -16.24 -27.39 1.68
C THR A 362 -14.89 -27.64 1.08
N GLY A 363 -13.81 -27.48 1.86
CA GLY A 363 -12.45 -27.67 1.41
C GLY A 363 -11.95 -29.10 1.49
N ALA A 364 -10.95 -29.43 0.66
CA ALA A 364 -10.31 -30.74 0.62
C ALA A 364 -9.62 -31.13 1.95
N HIS A 365 -9.30 -30.14 2.79
CA HIS A 365 -8.61 -30.29 4.07
C HIS A 365 -9.49 -29.91 5.29
N GLY A 366 -10.82 -29.98 5.15
CA GLY A 366 -11.74 -29.65 6.23
C GLY A 366 -11.98 -28.17 6.46
N GLU A 367 -11.67 -27.33 5.45
CA GLU A 367 -11.91 -25.89 5.54
C GLU A 367 -13.40 -25.59 5.48
N PHE A 368 -13.83 -24.58 6.26
CA PHE A 368 -15.20 -24.07 6.22
C PHE A 368 -15.42 -23.13 5.03
N ALA A 369 -16.65 -23.02 4.60
CA ALA A 369 -17.05 -22.02 3.62
C ALA A 369 -16.78 -20.61 4.15
N PHE A 370 -16.19 -19.75 3.31
CA PHE A 370 -15.91 -18.38 3.69
C PHE A 370 -17.22 -17.58 3.92
N PRO A 371 -17.34 -16.82 5.02
CA PRO A 371 -18.54 -16.04 5.32
C PRO A 371 -18.78 -14.98 4.25
N LYS A 372 -19.81 -15.17 3.40
CA LYS A 372 -20.12 -14.28 2.25
C LYS A 372 -20.33 -12.83 2.65
N LEU A 373 -20.79 -12.60 3.88
CA LEU A 373 -21.01 -11.25 4.43
C LEU A 373 -19.70 -10.43 4.46
N LEU A 374 -18.54 -11.06 4.64
CA LEU A 374 -17.26 -10.38 4.66
C LEU A 374 -16.88 -9.80 3.28
N PHE A 375 -17.38 -10.36 2.17
CA PHE A 375 -17.21 -9.73 0.86
C PHE A 375 -17.92 -8.37 0.79
N VAL A 376 -19.14 -8.27 1.35
CA VAL A 376 -19.87 -7.01 1.43
C VAL A 376 -19.15 -6.01 2.35
N VAL A 377 -18.66 -6.47 3.48
CA VAL A 377 -17.88 -5.65 4.42
C VAL A 377 -16.64 -5.05 3.71
N TRP A 378 -15.90 -5.89 2.97
CA TRP A 378 -14.70 -5.44 2.26
C TRP A 378 -15.00 -4.47 1.13
N ALA A 379 -16.10 -4.67 0.40
CA ALA A 379 -16.59 -3.73 -0.61
C ALA A 379 -16.91 -2.36 -0.01
N ILE A 380 -17.63 -2.33 1.12
CA ILE A 380 -17.98 -1.09 1.83
C ILE A 380 -16.71 -0.41 2.38
N LYS A 381 -15.79 -1.19 2.98
CA LYS A 381 -14.49 -0.69 3.48
C LYS A 381 -13.69 -0.06 2.34
N GLY A 382 -13.53 -0.76 1.21
CA GLY A 382 -12.77 -0.26 0.07
C GLY A 382 -13.33 1.07 -0.46
N PHE A 383 -14.64 1.14 -0.66
CA PHE A 383 -15.32 2.37 -1.05
C PHE A 383 -15.12 3.49 -0.01
N GLY A 384 -15.35 3.19 1.27
CA GLY A 384 -15.24 4.17 2.36
C GLY A 384 -13.82 4.73 2.51
N MET A 385 -12.80 3.86 2.48
CA MET A 385 -11.41 4.29 2.58
C MET A 385 -10.96 5.11 1.37
N ALA A 386 -11.46 4.82 0.17
CA ALA A 386 -11.18 5.65 -1.00
C ALA A 386 -11.70 7.09 -0.86
N LEU A 387 -12.87 7.28 -0.24
CA LEU A 387 -13.38 8.62 0.08
C LEU A 387 -12.46 9.35 1.07
N VAL A 388 -11.95 8.63 2.07
CA VAL A 388 -11.02 9.17 3.07
C VAL A 388 -9.71 9.60 2.41
N HIS A 389 -9.04 8.70 1.72
CA HIS A 389 -7.73 8.96 1.10
C HIS A 389 -7.78 10.08 0.06
N ASN A 390 -8.82 10.11 -0.78
CA ASN A 390 -8.95 11.14 -1.81
C ASN A 390 -9.10 12.57 -1.25
N CYS A 391 -9.70 12.70 -0.06
CA CYS A 391 -10.01 14.02 0.52
C CYS A 391 -9.03 14.46 1.61
N SER A 392 -8.28 13.53 2.24
CA SER A 392 -7.46 13.81 3.43
C SER A 392 -6.22 14.64 3.10
N PHE A 393 -5.42 14.23 2.15
CA PHE A 393 -4.20 14.94 1.75
C PHE A 393 -4.47 16.37 1.28
N PRO A 394 -5.45 16.63 0.36
CA PRO A 394 -5.81 17.99 -0.01
C PRO A 394 -6.20 18.87 1.18
N MET A 395 -6.90 18.34 2.18
CA MET A 395 -7.24 19.12 3.38
C MET A 395 -6.02 19.56 4.18
N VAL A 396 -4.97 18.74 4.26
CA VAL A 396 -3.71 19.07 4.94
C VAL A 396 -2.98 20.18 4.18
N VAL A 397 -2.89 20.07 2.86
CA VAL A 397 -2.19 21.02 2.02
C VAL A 397 -2.91 22.39 1.97
N GLU A 398 -4.24 22.42 2.02
CA GLU A 398 -5.02 23.66 2.07
C GLU A 398 -4.84 24.49 3.36
N LEU A 399 -4.26 23.89 4.41
CA LEU A 399 -3.96 24.60 5.67
C LEU A 399 -2.64 25.36 5.62
N CYS A 400 -1.86 25.22 4.57
CA CYS A 400 -0.54 25.85 4.46
C CYS A 400 -0.40 26.74 3.22
N SER A 401 0.59 27.66 3.27
CA SER A 401 1.00 28.41 2.10
C SER A 401 1.75 27.54 1.11
N SER A 402 1.76 27.94 -0.18
CA SER A 402 2.41 27.23 -1.28
C SER A 402 3.88 26.90 -1.00
N LYS A 403 4.60 27.77 -0.28
CA LYS A 403 6.00 27.56 0.11
C LYS A 403 6.19 26.45 1.17
N LYS A 404 5.15 26.10 1.91
CA LYS A 404 5.19 25.13 3.03
C LYS A 404 4.59 23.78 2.66
N ILE A 405 4.10 23.59 1.43
CA ILE A 405 3.46 22.34 0.96
C ILE A 405 4.34 21.12 1.25
N GLY A 406 5.62 21.17 0.88
CA GLY A 406 6.54 20.03 1.13
C GLY A 406 6.68 19.64 2.60
N LYS A 407 6.65 20.63 3.52
CA LYS A 407 6.69 20.38 4.98
C LYS A 407 5.41 19.68 5.45
N PHE A 408 4.25 20.09 4.94
CA PHE A 408 2.95 19.52 5.35
C PHE A 408 2.73 18.14 4.73
N THR A 409 3.18 17.95 3.50
CA THR A 409 3.29 16.62 2.88
C THR A 409 4.15 15.69 3.75
N GLY A 410 5.31 16.18 4.22
CA GLY A 410 6.16 15.43 5.15
C GLY A 410 5.45 15.05 6.45
N PHE A 411 4.63 15.92 7.04
CA PHE A 411 3.84 15.60 8.23
C PHE A 411 2.80 14.52 7.97
N TYR A 412 2.10 14.60 6.82
CA TYR A 412 1.14 13.59 6.38
C TYR A 412 1.80 12.22 6.27
N TYR A 413 2.86 12.09 5.47
CA TYR A 413 3.57 10.82 5.32
C TYR A 413 4.23 10.33 6.62
N THR A 414 4.69 11.22 7.51
CA THR A 414 5.21 10.81 8.81
C THR A 414 4.11 10.19 9.67
N ALA A 415 2.89 10.74 9.67
CA ALA A 415 1.78 10.18 10.41
C ALA A 415 1.39 8.79 9.88
N SER A 416 1.21 8.64 8.57
CA SER A 416 0.84 7.38 7.93
C SER A 416 1.92 6.29 8.10
N MET A 417 3.20 6.61 7.84
CA MET A 417 4.31 5.67 7.97
C MET A 417 4.54 5.25 9.44
N SER A 418 4.39 6.17 10.40
CA SER A 418 4.46 5.84 11.82
C SER A 418 3.36 4.87 12.23
N ALA A 419 2.13 5.07 11.73
CA ALA A 419 1.02 4.15 11.95
C ALA A 419 1.33 2.75 11.40
N GLN A 420 1.84 2.66 10.17
CA GLN A 420 2.19 1.40 9.52
C GLN A 420 3.33 0.66 10.26
N THR A 421 4.28 1.38 10.85
CA THR A 421 5.37 0.79 11.63
C THR A 421 4.89 0.29 13.00
N ILE A 422 4.08 1.07 13.70
CA ILE A 422 3.65 0.74 15.08
C ILE A 422 2.58 -0.36 15.09
N THR A 423 1.68 -0.38 14.12
CA THR A 423 0.50 -1.24 14.14
C THR A 423 0.81 -2.74 14.18
N PRO A 424 1.71 -3.30 13.35
CA PRO A 424 1.98 -4.73 13.38
C PRO A 424 2.50 -5.20 14.74
N VAL A 425 3.37 -4.40 15.38
CA VAL A 425 3.90 -4.71 16.72
C VAL A 425 2.80 -4.64 17.77
N LEU A 426 2.09 -3.51 17.80
CA LEU A 426 1.08 -3.26 18.84
C LEU A 426 -0.05 -4.30 18.75
N LEU A 427 -0.57 -4.56 17.56
CA LEU A 427 -1.62 -5.56 17.38
C LEU A 427 -1.10 -6.97 17.64
N GLY A 428 0.11 -7.30 17.22
CA GLY A 428 0.73 -8.60 17.52
C GLY A 428 0.82 -8.86 19.02
N LEU A 429 1.23 -7.84 19.81
CA LEU A 429 1.25 -7.90 21.28
C LEU A 429 -0.17 -8.03 21.87
N VAL A 430 -1.13 -7.29 21.32
CA VAL A 430 -2.53 -7.37 21.80
C VAL A 430 -3.14 -8.73 21.49
N LEU A 431 -2.91 -9.30 20.30
CA LEU A 431 -3.35 -10.66 19.94
C LEU A 431 -2.73 -11.72 20.86
N ASN A 432 -1.43 -11.59 21.18
CA ASN A 432 -0.75 -12.46 22.12
C ASN A 432 -1.33 -12.33 23.54
N ALA A 433 -1.64 -11.12 23.99
CA ALA A 433 -2.17 -10.88 25.33
C ALA A 433 -3.63 -11.32 25.50
N THR A 434 -4.45 -11.16 24.47
CA THR A 434 -5.89 -11.50 24.52
C THR A 434 -6.17 -12.94 24.16
N MET A 435 -5.24 -13.61 23.49
CA MET A 435 -5.39 -14.98 22.98
C MET A 435 -6.69 -15.20 22.16
N ALA A 436 -7.09 -14.17 21.39
CA ALA A 436 -8.36 -14.19 20.66
C ALA A 436 -8.25 -13.45 19.31
N TRP A 437 -8.47 -14.16 18.20
CA TRP A 437 -8.51 -13.57 16.86
C TRP A 437 -9.62 -12.52 16.67
N ARG A 438 -10.70 -12.61 17.45
CA ARG A 438 -11.77 -11.58 17.46
C ARG A 438 -11.26 -10.21 17.85
N THR A 439 -10.10 -10.11 18.47
CA THR A 439 -9.46 -8.85 18.82
C THR A 439 -9.05 -8.05 17.57
N LEU A 440 -8.73 -8.69 16.44
CA LEU A 440 -8.37 -8.00 15.19
C LEU A 440 -9.46 -7.04 14.70
N PRO A 441 -10.71 -7.49 14.40
CA PRO A 441 -11.76 -6.57 13.96
C PRO A 441 -12.18 -5.58 15.06
N VAL A 442 -12.15 -5.96 16.34
CA VAL A 442 -12.46 -5.07 17.45
C VAL A 442 -11.44 -3.94 17.55
N TYR A 443 -10.14 -4.25 17.47
CA TYR A 443 -9.07 -3.27 17.45
C TYR A 443 -9.24 -2.27 16.28
N ALA A 444 -9.46 -2.78 15.07
CA ALA A 444 -9.67 -1.95 13.90
C ALA A 444 -10.93 -1.07 14.02
N ALA A 445 -12.04 -1.62 14.55
CA ALA A 445 -13.28 -0.87 14.79
C ALA A 445 -13.10 0.24 15.81
N ILE A 446 -12.41 -0.01 16.92
CA ILE A 446 -12.13 1.01 17.95
C ILE A 446 -11.30 2.15 17.36
N LEU A 447 -10.23 1.85 16.65
CA LEU A 447 -9.37 2.87 16.04
C LEU A 447 -10.12 3.69 14.98
N THR A 448 -10.94 3.04 14.16
CA THR A 448 -11.78 3.75 13.18
C THR A 448 -12.83 4.63 13.86
N ALA A 449 -13.44 4.17 14.96
CA ALA A 449 -14.39 4.98 15.75
C ALA A 449 -13.72 6.19 16.39
N LEU A 450 -12.52 6.00 16.96
CA LEU A 450 -11.73 7.10 17.51
C LEU A 450 -11.34 8.10 16.42
N SER A 451 -10.87 7.60 15.28
CA SER A 451 -10.55 8.44 14.13
C SER A 451 -11.77 9.23 13.65
N PHE A 452 -12.92 8.57 13.47
CA PHE A 452 -14.19 9.20 13.11
C PHE A 452 -14.57 10.31 14.10
N THR A 453 -14.46 10.04 15.40
CA THR A 453 -14.81 10.99 16.45
C THR A 453 -13.86 12.19 16.45
N VAL A 454 -12.55 11.95 16.47
CA VAL A 454 -11.52 13.01 16.44
C VAL A 454 -11.72 13.88 15.21
N PHE A 455 -11.88 13.27 14.02
CA PHE A 455 -12.04 14.00 12.78
C PHE A 455 -13.34 14.80 12.76
N THR A 456 -14.47 14.19 13.08
CA THR A 456 -15.80 14.84 13.00
C THR A 456 -15.96 15.96 14.01
N VAL A 457 -15.42 15.79 15.23
CA VAL A 457 -15.57 16.78 16.33
C VAL A 457 -14.56 17.92 16.20
N LEU A 458 -13.28 17.60 15.97
CA LEU A 458 -12.21 18.59 16.05
C LEU A 458 -11.89 19.28 14.72
N VAL A 459 -12.17 18.64 13.58
CA VAL A 459 -11.92 19.23 12.27
C VAL A 459 -13.12 20.08 11.84
N LYS A 460 -12.87 21.35 11.51
CA LYS A 460 -13.89 22.24 10.98
C LYS A 460 -14.00 22.06 9.46
N ASN A 461 -15.19 22.32 8.91
CA ASN A 461 -15.38 22.30 7.47
C ASN A 461 -14.62 23.46 6.81
N ILE A 462 -13.62 23.14 5.99
CA ILE A 462 -12.91 24.13 5.18
C ILE A 462 -13.77 24.35 3.94
N LYS A 463 -14.16 25.61 3.66
CA LYS A 463 -14.69 25.93 2.34
C LYS A 463 -13.56 25.70 1.34
N ALA A 464 -13.75 24.75 0.44
CA ALA A 464 -12.79 24.49 -0.63
C ALA A 464 -12.49 25.82 -1.33
N CYS A 465 -11.23 26.22 -1.32
CA CYS A 465 -10.76 27.19 -2.29
C CYS A 465 -11.03 26.51 -3.65
N LYS A 466 -11.86 27.12 -4.50
CA LYS A 466 -12.14 26.56 -5.81
C LYS A 466 -10.87 26.58 -6.63
N LEU A 467 -10.08 25.55 -6.54
CA LEU A 467 -9.13 25.17 -7.58
C LEU A 467 -10.01 24.74 -8.77
N GLU A 468 -10.14 25.63 -9.74
CA GLU A 468 -10.92 25.37 -10.94
C GLU A 468 -10.41 24.10 -11.62
N ASN A 469 -11.25 23.08 -11.64
CA ASN A 469 -11.24 21.96 -12.57
C ASN A 469 -10.06 20.96 -12.55
N VAL A 470 -9.85 20.27 -11.46
CA VAL A 470 -9.21 18.95 -11.50
C VAL A 470 -10.30 17.90 -11.60
N LYS A 471 -10.57 17.36 -12.80
CA LYS A 471 -11.63 16.38 -13.08
C LYS A 471 -11.04 15.00 -13.36
N GLY A 472 -11.52 14.00 -12.68
CA GLY A 472 -11.40 12.60 -13.05
C GLY A 472 -10.10 11.91 -12.64
N LEU A 473 -9.27 11.52 -13.58
CA LEU A 473 -8.01 10.76 -13.38
C LEU A 473 -6.93 11.46 -12.53
N GLU A 474 -7.04 12.75 -12.30
CA GLU A 474 -6.12 13.52 -11.45
C GLU A 474 -6.31 13.23 -9.95
N ALA A 475 -7.46 12.65 -9.58
CA ALA A 475 -7.75 12.25 -8.21
C ALA A 475 -7.12 10.90 -7.81
N LEU A 476 -6.61 10.12 -8.77
CA LEU A 476 -6.00 8.81 -8.54
C LEU A 476 -4.50 8.88 -8.15
N GLY A 477 -3.93 10.09 -8.07
CA GLY A 477 -2.50 10.31 -7.89
C GLY A 477 -2.04 10.67 -6.49
N GLY A 478 -2.81 10.37 -5.45
CA GLY A 478 -2.60 10.94 -4.13
C GLY A 478 -2.18 10.03 -2.99
N ASP A 479 -1.76 8.79 -3.20
CA ASP A 479 -1.28 7.98 -2.09
C ASP A 479 -0.31 6.90 -2.59
N ASP A 480 0.99 7.24 -2.60
CA ASP A 480 2.09 6.27 -2.42
C ASP A 480 3.35 6.97 -1.85
#